data_ffec029403d78554404b81e66623f2c0
#
_entry.id   ffec029403d78554404b81e66623f2c0
#
_cell.length_a   1.000
_cell.length_b   1.000
_cell.length_c   1.000
_cell.angle_alpha   90.00
_cell.angle_beta   90.00
_cell.angle_gamma   90.00
#
_symmetry.space_group_name_H-M   'P 1'
#
loop_
_entity.id
_entity.type
_entity.pdbx_description
1 polymer ?
#
loop_
_entity_poly.entity_id
_entity_poly.type
_entity_poly.pdbx_seq_one_letter_code
_entity_poly.pdbx_strand_id
1 'polypeptide(L)'
;MKVLVIGSGGREHALVWKLRQSSRVSQIFCAPGNGGIAEEAVCLAADVKSIDSLVAVAEQVRPDLTVVGPEISLSLGVVDEFTRRGWRIFGPSKAAARLESSKSFAKEFLQRYHIPTAHFAICDSIDEVMAALPHFHAPVVVKADGLAAGKGVVICRTKEEAASAAAEMFSGKILGEAGRRVVLEEYLQGDELSFLVLSDGERVAPLVAAQDHKRIGDGDTGPNTGGMGAYSTASIVDEPMTQWLLQHVARPVVAGMKAEGAEYKGILYCGLMMTARGPMVLEFNCRFGDPETQPILMRLESDLLEALEASIEGRVSKGDFRWSRDASVCVVMSSGGYPGTYEVGKKIMGLEDAGKIEGVKVFHAGTTRRDGAFYTAGGRVLGVTSRASDLATAVERVYAAVSKIGFEGAHYRKDIASRALKK
;
A
#
# COMPACT_ATOMS: atom_id res chain seq x y z
N MET A 1 -8.75 -21.90 -12.69
CA MET A 1 -9.46 -21.20 -11.59
C MET A 1 -9.95 -19.85 -12.07
N LYS A 2 -11.14 -19.44 -11.61
CA LYS A 2 -11.65 -18.06 -11.73
C LYS A 2 -11.20 -17.26 -10.52
N VAL A 3 -10.57 -16.11 -10.74
CA VAL A 3 -10.12 -15.24 -9.66
C VAL A 3 -10.85 -13.90 -9.73
N LEU A 4 -11.37 -13.41 -8.60
CA LEU A 4 -11.92 -12.07 -8.46
C LEU A 4 -10.91 -11.18 -7.71
N VAL A 5 -10.51 -10.06 -8.30
CA VAL A 5 -9.72 -9.03 -7.62
C VAL A 5 -10.62 -7.86 -7.27
N ILE A 6 -10.70 -7.48 -5.99
CA ILE A 6 -11.46 -6.32 -5.53
C ILE A 6 -10.55 -5.10 -5.56
N GLY A 7 -11.00 -4.02 -6.19
CA GLY A 7 -10.32 -2.72 -6.27
C GLY A 7 -10.10 -2.22 -7.69
N SER A 8 -9.39 -1.10 -7.84
CA SER A 8 -9.23 -0.41 -9.13
C SER A 8 -7.92 0.36 -9.29
N GLY A 9 -6.99 0.26 -8.33
CA GLY A 9 -5.73 0.99 -8.32
C GLY A 9 -4.61 0.33 -9.12
N GLY A 10 -3.43 0.94 -9.10
CA GLY A 10 -2.23 0.38 -9.71
C GLY A 10 -1.80 -0.93 -9.07
N ARG A 11 -1.99 -1.06 -7.77
CA ARG A 11 -1.82 -2.30 -7.01
C ARG A 11 -2.68 -3.43 -7.57
N GLU A 12 -3.97 -3.20 -7.76
CA GLU A 12 -4.88 -4.21 -8.29
C GLU A 12 -4.52 -4.58 -9.72
N HIS A 13 -4.09 -3.62 -10.55
CA HIS A 13 -3.60 -3.94 -11.89
C HIS A 13 -2.34 -4.83 -11.84
N ALA A 14 -1.41 -4.55 -10.94
CA ALA A 14 -0.22 -5.39 -10.77
C ALA A 14 -0.57 -6.80 -10.26
N LEU A 15 -1.56 -6.94 -9.37
CA LEU A 15 -2.08 -8.22 -8.92
C LEU A 15 -2.73 -9.00 -10.08
N VAL A 16 -3.59 -8.37 -10.87
CA VAL A 16 -4.23 -8.97 -12.06
C VAL A 16 -3.16 -9.45 -13.04
N TRP A 17 -2.20 -8.57 -13.39
CA TRP A 17 -1.09 -8.90 -14.29
C TRP A 17 -0.26 -10.10 -13.81
N LYS A 18 0.02 -10.17 -12.51
CA LYS A 18 0.82 -11.28 -11.95
C LYS A 18 0.03 -12.58 -11.85
N LEU A 19 -1.22 -12.52 -11.40
CA LEU A 19 -2.11 -13.68 -11.32
C LEU A 19 -2.39 -14.30 -12.70
N ARG A 20 -2.46 -13.48 -13.74
CA ARG A 20 -2.65 -13.96 -15.12
C ARG A 20 -1.49 -14.84 -15.64
N GLN A 21 -0.31 -14.73 -15.03
CA GLN A 21 0.86 -15.56 -15.39
C GLN A 21 0.78 -16.98 -14.83
N SER A 22 -0.12 -17.25 -13.89
CA SER A 22 -0.36 -18.60 -13.37
C SER A 22 -1.08 -19.47 -14.41
N SER A 23 -0.53 -20.64 -14.70
CA SER A 23 -1.18 -21.63 -15.58
C SER A 23 -2.49 -22.17 -15.00
N ARG A 24 -2.72 -22.00 -13.70
CA ARG A 24 -3.93 -22.44 -12.98
C ARG A 24 -5.07 -21.41 -13.07
N VAL A 25 -4.80 -20.17 -13.48
CA VAL A 25 -5.81 -19.12 -13.64
C VAL A 25 -6.39 -19.17 -15.05
N SER A 26 -7.66 -19.52 -15.15
CA SER A 26 -8.38 -19.57 -16.44
C SER A 26 -9.09 -18.26 -16.77
N GLN A 27 -9.51 -17.49 -15.75
CA GLN A 27 -10.23 -16.24 -15.94
C GLN A 27 -10.03 -15.32 -14.73
N ILE A 28 -9.89 -14.02 -14.99
CA ILE A 28 -9.82 -13.00 -13.96
C ILE A 28 -10.97 -12.02 -14.13
N PHE A 29 -11.62 -11.71 -13.02
CA PHE A 29 -12.58 -10.63 -12.85
C PHE A 29 -11.97 -9.56 -11.95
N CYS A 30 -12.31 -8.30 -12.17
CA CYS A 30 -11.90 -7.21 -11.29
C CYS A 30 -13.08 -6.30 -10.98
N ALA A 31 -13.24 -5.90 -9.74
CA ALA A 31 -14.40 -5.13 -9.30
C ALA A 31 -13.97 -3.94 -8.40
N PRO A 32 -14.10 -2.68 -8.87
CA PRO A 32 -14.63 -2.29 -10.17
C PRO A 32 -13.63 -2.37 -11.34
N GLY A 33 -12.30 -2.45 -11.07
CA GLY A 33 -11.27 -2.37 -12.09
C GLY A 33 -11.05 -0.95 -12.64
N ASN A 34 -10.24 -0.85 -13.69
CA ASN A 34 -9.92 0.41 -14.38
C ASN A 34 -9.68 0.16 -15.88
N GLY A 35 -9.38 1.24 -16.63
CA GLY A 35 -9.21 1.14 -18.08
C GLY A 35 -8.12 0.17 -18.54
N GLY A 36 -7.00 0.05 -17.81
CA GLY A 36 -5.92 -0.89 -18.14
C GLY A 36 -6.23 -2.32 -17.70
N ILE A 37 -6.83 -2.49 -16.53
CA ILE A 37 -7.28 -3.81 -16.05
C ILE A 37 -8.28 -4.43 -17.04
N ALA A 38 -9.11 -3.61 -17.67
CA ALA A 38 -10.09 -4.07 -18.66
C ALA A 38 -9.47 -4.70 -19.94
N GLU A 39 -8.16 -4.52 -20.16
CA GLU A 39 -7.44 -5.20 -21.23
C GLU A 39 -6.97 -6.63 -20.83
N GLU A 40 -6.91 -6.90 -19.53
CA GLU A 40 -6.36 -8.14 -18.96
C GLU A 40 -7.38 -8.98 -18.19
N ALA A 41 -8.51 -8.39 -17.78
CA ALA A 41 -9.55 -9.01 -16.97
C ALA A 41 -10.95 -8.48 -17.33
N VAL A 42 -11.98 -9.18 -16.90
CA VAL A 42 -13.36 -8.70 -17.02
C VAL A 42 -13.66 -7.77 -15.85
N CYS A 43 -13.86 -6.48 -16.13
CA CYS A 43 -14.22 -5.50 -15.12
C CYS A 43 -15.72 -5.48 -14.87
N LEU A 44 -16.13 -5.47 -13.61
CA LEU A 44 -17.54 -5.48 -13.18
C LEU A 44 -17.79 -4.31 -12.23
N ALA A 45 -18.83 -3.55 -12.49
CA ALA A 45 -19.19 -2.43 -11.62
C ALA A 45 -19.43 -2.89 -10.17
N ALA A 46 -18.78 -2.22 -9.22
CA ALA A 46 -18.93 -2.48 -7.80
C ALA A 46 -18.58 -1.23 -6.98
N ASP A 47 -19.21 -1.11 -5.82
CA ASP A 47 -18.80 -0.18 -4.78
C ASP A 47 -17.95 -0.94 -3.73
N VAL A 48 -16.66 -0.63 -3.67
CA VAL A 48 -15.72 -1.23 -2.69
C VAL A 48 -16.02 -0.86 -1.24
N LYS A 49 -16.92 0.10 -1.02
CA LYS A 49 -17.42 0.51 0.31
C LYS A 49 -18.73 -0.20 0.69
N SER A 50 -19.25 -1.06 -0.16
CA SER A 50 -20.48 -1.82 0.08
C SER A 50 -20.21 -3.32 0.00
N ILE A 51 -20.31 -4.01 1.13
CA ILE A 51 -20.16 -5.48 1.18
C ILE A 51 -21.21 -6.14 0.29
N ASP A 52 -22.47 -5.67 0.32
CA ASP A 52 -23.56 -6.21 -0.50
C ASP A 52 -23.25 -6.10 -2.00
N SER A 53 -22.67 -4.97 -2.44
CA SER A 53 -22.22 -4.81 -3.82
C SER A 53 -21.16 -5.83 -4.21
N LEU A 54 -20.18 -6.07 -3.34
CA LEU A 54 -19.11 -7.05 -3.56
C LEU A 54 -19.64 -8.49 -3.54
N VAL A 55 -20.58 -8.78 -2.65
CA VAL A 55 -21.28 -10.07 -2.59
C VAL A 55 -22.05 -10.34 -3.89
N ALA A 56 -22.81 -9.36 -4.39
CA ALA A 56 -23.56 -9.50 -5.64
C ALA A 56 -22.63 -9.83 -6.83
N VAL A 57 -21.46 -9.18 -6.91
CA VAL A 57 -20.45 -9.50 -7.93
C VAL A 57 -19.95 -10.93 -7.77
N ALA A 58 -19.61 -11.36 -6.55
CA ALA A 58 -19.12 -12.71 -6.30
C ALA A 58 -20.17 -13.78 -6.61
N GLU A 59 -21.44 -13.54 -6.32
CA GLU A 59 -22.56 -14.43 -6.69
C GLU A 59 -22.70 -14.56 -8.22
N GLN A 60 -22.53 -13.47 -8.94
CA GLN A 60 -22.60 -13.42 -10.38
C GLN A 60 -21.48 -14.24 -11.03
N VAL A 61 -20.22 -14.07 -10.59
CA VAL A 61 -19.06 -14.69 -11.26
C VAL A 61 -18.64 -16.03 -10.67
N ARG A 62 -19.01 -16.29 -9.41
CA ARG A 62 -18.65 -17.50 -8.64
C ARG A 62 -17.15 -17.78 -8.72
N PRO A 63 -16.30 -16.91 -8.11
CA PRO A 63 -14.86 -17.08 -8.17
C PRO A 63 -14.41 -18.26 -7.30
N ASP A 64 -13.37 -18.95 -7.72
CA ASP A 64 -12.68 -19.96 -6.90
C ASP A 64 -11.83 -19.33 -5.81
N LEU A 65 -11.39 -18.09 -6.04
CA LEU A 65 -10.62 -17.27 -5.08
C LEU A 65 -10.93 -15.79 -5.29
N THR A 66 -11.12 -15.06 -4.18
CA THR A 66 -11.18 -13.60 -4.17
C THR A 66 -9.93 -13.01 -3.53
N VAL A 67 -9.37 -11.94 -4.11
CA VAL A 67 -8.21 -11.19 -3.59
C VAL A 67 -8.63 -9.76 -3.31
N VAL A 68 -8.44 -9.29 -2.07
CA VAL A 68 -8.85 -7.94 -1.67
C VAL A 68 -7.66 -6.99 -1.79
N GLY A 69 -7.81 -5.94 -2.60
CA GLY A 69 -6.81 -4.89 -2.74
C GLY A 69 -6.98 -3.75 -1.71
N PRO A 70 -8.14 -3.05 -1.65
CA PRO A 70 -8.28 -1.83 -0.86
C PRO A 70 -8.58 -2.12 0.62
N GLU A 71 -7.99 -1.32 1.49
CA GLU A 71 -8.13 -1.36 2.95
C GLU A 71 -9.58 -1.11 3.41
N ILE A 72 -10.33 -0.31 2.67
CA ILE A 72 -11.72 0.02 3.05
C ILE A 72 -12.60 -1.22 3.06
N SER A 73 -12.49 -2.10 2.07
CA SER A 73 -13.27 -3.33 2.01
C SER A 73 -12.90 -4.29 3.15
N LEU A 74 -11.61 -4.35 3.52
CA LEU A 74 -11.11 -5.14 4.65
C LEU A 74 -11.67 -4.62 5.97
N SER A 75 -11.60 -3.31 6.20
CA SER A 75 -12.09 -2.67 7.43
C SER A 75 -13.61 -2.79 7.61
N LEU A 76 -14.34 -2.91 6.53
CA LEU A 76 -15.79 -3.17 6.57
C LEU A 76 -16.13 -4.63 6.88
N GLY A 77 -15.20 -5.59 6.64
CA GLY A 77 -15.38 -7.00 6.94
C GLY A 77 -15.78 -7.86 5.74
N VAL A 78 -15.36 -7.51 4.54
CA VAL A 78 -15.64 -8.32 3.34
C VAL A 78 -15.11 -9.75 3.48
N VAL A 79 -13.95 -9.92 4.16
CA VAL A 79 -13.36 -11.26 4.40
C VAL A 79 -14.25 -12.09 5.30
N ASP A 80 -14.78 -11.49 6.38
CA ASP A 80 -15.66 -12.16 7.32
C ASP A 80 -16.95 -12.63 6.62
N GLU A 81 -17.56 -11.77 5.79
CA GLU A 81 -18.78 -12.09 5.07
C GLU A 81 -18.59 -13.20 4.03
N PHE A 82 -17.50 -13.14 3.24
CA PHE A 82 -17.19 -14.17 2.25
C PHE A 82 -16.87 -15.52 2.91
N THR A 83 -16.10 -15.50 4.01
CA THR A 83 -15.80 -16.70 4.80
C THR A 83 -17.07 -17.33 5.39
N ARG A 84 -18.00 -16.51 5.92
CA ARG A 84 -19.29 -16.99 6.44
C ARG A 84 -20.13 -17.69 5.35
N ARG A 85 -19.97 -17.26 4.07
CA ARG A 85 -20.61 -17.90 2.91
C ARG A 85 -19.86 -19.12 2.39
N GLY A 86 -18.71 -19.47 2.97
CA GLY A 86 -17.87 -20.58 2.52
C GLY A 86 -17.04 -20.24 1.25
N TRP A 87 -16.86 -18.97 0.92
CA TRP A 87 -16.09 -18.53 -0.24
C TRP A 87 -14.64 -18.29 0.14
N ARG A 88 -13.72 -18.74 -0.72
CA ARG A 88 -12.29 -18.53 -0.50
C ARG A 88 -11.93 -17.07 -0.81
N ILE A 89 -11.33 -16.40 0.16
CA ILE A 89 -10.93 -15.00 0.07
C ILE A 89 -9.58 -14.78 0.72
N PHE A 90 -8.72 -13.98 0.08
CA PHE A 90 -7.42 -13.57 0.57
C PHE A 90 -7.47 -12.17 1.13
N GLY A 91 -7.09 -12.02 2.38
CA GLY A 91 -7.02 -10.79 3.15
C GLY A 91 -7.32 -11.06 4.62
N PRO A 92 -6.95 -10.13 5.54
CA PRO A 92 -7.27 -10.26 6.96
C PRO A 92 -8.74 -9.99 7.25
N SER A 93 -9.25 -10.59 8.32
CA SER A 93 -10.58 -10.30 8.87
C SER A 93 -10.71 -8.83 9.29
N LYS A 94 -11.95 -8.36 9.50
CA LYS A 94 -12.21 -7.02 10.04
C LYS A 94 -11.47 -6.76 11.35
N ALA A 95 -11.44 -7.76 12.24
CA ALA A 95 -10.75 -7.67 13.52
C ALA A 95 -9.24 -7.49 13.33
N ALA A 96 -8.63 -8.23 12.39
CA ALA A 96 -7.20 -8.13 12.09
C ALA A 96 -6.85 -6.85 11.32
N ALA A 97 -7.74 -6.37 10.45
CA ALA A 97 -7.57 -5.12 9.70
C ALA A 97 -7.56 -3.86 10.61
N ARG A 98 -7.88 -3.97 11.89
CA ARG A 98 -7.74 -2.88 12.87
C ARG A 98 -6.30 -2.38 13.00
N LEU A 99 -5.29 -3.20 12.71
CA LEU A 99 -3.89 -2.74 12.68
C LEU A 99 -3.65 -1.59 11.68
N GLU A 100 -4.46 -1.50 10.59
CA GLU A 100 -4.42 -0.37 9.64
C GLU A 100 -5.53 0.64 9.92
N SER A 101 -6.74 0.18 10.25
CA SER A 101 -7.93 1.03 10.33
C SER A 101 -8.03 1.82 11.64
N SER A 102 -7.22 1.51 12.66
CA SER A 102 -7.13 2.27 13.92
C SER A 102 -5.67 2.40 14.35
N LYS A 103 -5.15 3.62 14.28
CA LYS A 103 -3.78 3.92 14.68
C LYS A 103 -3.59 3.81 16.20
N SER A 104 -4.60 4.19 16.96
CA SER A 104 -4.60 4.04 18.42
C SER A 104 -4.50 2.55 18.80
N PHE A 105 -5.32 1.70 18.21
CA PHE A 105 -5.21 0.25 18.40
C PHE A 105 -3.83 -0.28 18.04
N ALA A 106 -3.30 0.12 16.88
CA ALA A 106 -1.97 -0.32 16.44
C ALA A 106 -0.87 0.12 17.43
N LYS A 107 -0.94 1.35 17.98
CA LYS A 107 0.04 1.86 18.96
C LYS A 107 -0.05 1.14 20.30
N GLU A 108 -1.26 0.94 20.83
CA GLU A 108 -1.47 0.15 22.05
C GLU A 108 -1.00 -1.28 21.88
N PHE A 109 -1.27 -1.88 20.73
CA PHE A 109 -0.81 -3.22 20.37
C PHE A 109 0.72 -3.30 20.32
N LEU A 110 1.39 -2.36 19.63
CA LEU A 110 2.85 -2.28 19.58
C LEU A 110 3.48 -2.18 20.97
N GLN A 111 2.90 -1.35 21.85
CA GLN A 111 3.34 -1.21 23.23
C GLN A 111 3.15 -2.49 24.03
N ARG A 112 1.97 -3.13 23.93
CA ARG A 112 1.60 -4.36 24.66
C ARG A 112 2.52 -5.53 24.33
N TYR A 113 2.90 -5.64 23.05
CA TYR A 113 3.77 -6.71 22.56
C TYR A 113 5.25 -6.32 22.45
N HIS A 114 5.63 -5.17 23.01
CA HIS A 114 7.01 -4.65 23.04
C HIS A 114 7.65 -4.54 21.65
N ILE A 115 6.85 -4.21 20.64
CA ILE A 115 7.33 -4.02 19.27
C ILE A 115 7.84 -2.57 19.13
N PRO A 116 9.07 -2.34 18.62
CA PRO A 116 9.65 -1.01 18.54
C PRO A 116 8.82 -0.02 17.75
N THR A 117 8.47 1.12 18.35
CA THR A 117 7.74 2.22 17.70
C THR A 117 8.11 3.54 18.36
N ALA A 118 7.72 4.67 17.76
CA ALA A 118 7.87 6.00 18.32
C ALA A 118 7.15 6.13 19.68
N HIS A 119 7.67 6.99 20.57
CA HIS A 119 6.91 7.43 21.73
C HIS A 119 5.61 8.08 21.26
N PHE A 120 4.48 7.79 21.93
CA PHE A 120 3.17 8.25 21.51
C PHE A 120 2.25 8.58 22.68
N ALA A 121 1.23 9.37 22.42
CA ALA A 121 0.09 9.60 23.28
C ALA A 121 -1.20 9.55 22.45
N ILE A 122 -2.23 8.92 23.00
CA ILE A 122 -3.57 8.85 22.41
C ILE A 122 -4.43 9.89 23.12
N CYS A 123 -5.12 10.74 22.37
CA CYS A 123 -5.90 11.84 22.88
C CYS A 123 -7.32 11.82 22.27
N ASP A 124 -8.33 11.89 23.15
CA ASP A 124 -9.74 11.96 22.79
C ASP A 124 -10.29 13.40 22.85
N SER A 125 -9.47 14.36 23.29
CA SER A 125 -9.82 15.77 23.38
C SER A 125 -8.63 16.69 23.19
N ILE A 126 -8.90 17.97 22.92
CA ILE A 126 -7.85 19.00 22.84
C ILE A 126 -7.15 19.21 24.18
N ASP A 127 -7.87 19.08 25.29
CA ASP A 127 -7.31 19.22 26.63
C ASP A 127 -6.27 18.12 26.91
N GLU A 128 -6.54 16.89 26.48
CA GLU A 128 -5.58 15.78 26.57
C GLU A 128 -4.36 16.01 25.66
N VAL A 129 -4.56 16.56 24.45
CA VAL A 129 -3.44 16.99 23.59
C VAL A 129 -2.56 18.02 24.29
N MET A 130 -3.17 19.05 24.88
CA MET A 130 -2.44 20.12 25.60
C MET A 130 -1.69 19.57 26.81
N ALA A 131 -2.25 18.59 27.50
CA ALA A 131 -1.59 17.91 28.63
C ALA A 131 -0.44 17.00 28.17
N ALA A 132 -0.54 16.37 27.01
CA ALA A 132 0.48 15.46 26.49
C ALA A 132 1.65 16.18 25.80
N LEU A 133 1.41 17.30 25.12
CA LEU A 133 2.42 18.02 24.33
C LEU A 133 3.71 18.40 25.08
N PRO A 134 3.70 18.75 26.42
CA PRO A 134 4.92 18.98 27.17
C PRO A 134 5.92 17.81 27.14
N HIS A 135 5.44 16.57 26.99
CA HIS A 135 6.26 15.37 27.00
C HIS A 135 6.88 15.04 25.63
N PHE A 136 6.60 15.85 24.61
CA PHE A 136 7.15 15.68 23.26
C PHE A 136 8.16 16.79 22.92
N HIS A 137 9.18 16.43 22.15
CA HIS A 137 10.09 17.37 21.51
C HIS A 137 9.62 17.66 20.08
N ALA A 138 9.66 18.92 19.68
CA ALA A 138 9.37 19.30 18.29
C ALA A 138 10.51 18.85 17.35
N PRO A 139 10.20 18.41 16.13
CA PRO A 139 8.87 18.29 15.54
C PRO A 139 8.00 17.18 16.19
N VAL A 140 6.67 17.38 16.16
CA VAL A 140 5.68 16.41 16.66
C VAL A 140 4.85 15.93 15.49
N VAL A 141 4.53 14.64 15.44
CA VAL A 141 3.63 14.07 14.42
C VAL A 141 2.24 13.92 15.02
N VAL A 142 1.25 14.49 14.35
CA VAL A 142 -0.17 14.41 14.74
C VAL A 142 -0.88 13.53 13.71
N LYS A 143 -1.53 12.45 14.17
CA LYS A 143 -2.22 11.49 13.31
C LYS A 143 -3.68 11.33 13.73
N ALA A 144 -4.60 11.42 12.77
CA ALA A 144 -5.98 11.00 13.00
C ALA A 144 -6.04 9.48 13.09
N ASP A 145 -6.90 8.94 13.95
CA ASP A 145 -6.95 7.50 14.27
C ASP A 145 -7.39 6.64 13.09
N GLY A 146 -8.44 7.05 12.37
CA GLY A 146 -9.06 6.24 11.31
C GLY A 146 -8.35 6.30 9.95
N LEU A 147 -8.97 5.62 8.97
CA LEU A 147 -8.53 5.68 7.57
C LEU A 147 -8.76 7.08 7.00
N ALA A 148 -7.70 7.74 6.55
CA ALA A 148 -7.71 9.13 6.11
C ALA A 148 -7.05 9.35 4.73
N ALA A 149 -6.81 8.28 3.96
CA ALA A 149 -6.23 8.32 2.60
C ALA A 149 -4.99 9.23 2.47
N GLY A 150 -4.06 9.14 3.45
CA GLY A 150 -2.83 9.93 3.49
C GLY A 150 -2.99 11.38 4.01
N LYS A 151 -4.21 11.85 4.29
CA LYS A 151 -4.49 13.21 4.77
C LYS A 151 -4.51 13.35 6.29
N GLY A 152 -4.49 12.25 7.01
CA GLY A 152 -4.60 12.20 8.46
C GLY A 152 -3.26 12.27 9.20
N VAL A 153 -2.16 12.67 8.57
CA VAL A 153 -0.83 12.75 9.19
C VAL A 153 -0.22 14.12 8.93
N VAL A 154 0.10 14.85 9.99
CA VAL A 154 0.71 16.19 9.94
C VAL A 154 1.99 16.20 10.77
N ILE A 155 3.10 16.62 10.18
CA ILE A 155 4.36 16.87 10.89
C ILE A 155 4.39 18.34 11.29
N CYS A 156 4.35 18.60 12.59
CA CYS A 156 4.26 19.94 13.17
C CYS A 156 5.63 20.36 13.70
N ARG A 157 6.11 21.51 13.26
CA ARG A 157 7.44 22.04 13.66
C ARG A 157 7.47 22.60 15.06
N THR A 158 6.31 23.00 15.57
CA THR A 158 6.14 23.53 16.94
C THR A 158 4.99 22.82 17.66
N LYS A 159 4.91 22.97 18.98
CA LYS A 159 3.81 22.42 19.78
C LYS A 159 2.48 23.15 19.50
N GLU A 160 2.54 24.41 19.16
CA GLU A 160 1.38 25.25 18.79
C GLU A 160 0.79 24.76 17.46
N GLU A 161 1.65 24.46 16.46
CA GLU A 161 1.21 23.83 15.22
C GLU A 161 0.56 22.47 15.49
N ALA A 162 1.09 21.66 16.42
CA ALA A 162 0.54 20.35 16.76
C ALA A 162 -0.84 20.49 17.43
N ALA A 163 -1.01 21.43 18.35
CA ALA A 163 -2.30 21.73 18.97
C ALA A 163 -3.34 22.19 17.93
N SER A 164 -2.94 23.06 16.99
CA SER A 164 -3.80 23.55 15.92
C SER A 164 -4.22 22.41 14.98
N ALA A 165 -3.27 21.55 14.56
CA ALA A 165 -3.56 20.41 13.71
C ALA A 165 -4.52 19.41 14.39
N ALA A 166 -4.32 19.14 15.69
CA ALA A 166 -5.22 18.29 16.45
C ALA A 166 -6.63 18.89 16.55
N ALA A 167 -6.74 20.18 16.83
CA ALA A 167 -8.03 20.87 16.88
C ALA A 167 -8.78 20.82 15.53
N GLU A 168 -8.05 20.96 14.42
CA GLU A 168 -8.62 20.80 13.08
C GLU A 168 -9.13 19.37 12.85
N MET A 169 -8.38 18.35 13.25
CA MET A 169 -8.81 16.94 13.15
C MET A 169 -10.06 16.69 13.98
N PHE A 170 -10.10 17.13 15.25
CA PHE A 170 -11.28 17.00 16.13
C PHE A 170 -12.50 17.74 15.61
N SER A 171 -12.34 18.80 14.81
CA SER A 171 -13.48 19.51 14.20
C SER A 171 -14.33 18.62 13.29
N GLY A 172 -13.80 17.49 12.84
CA GLY A 172 -14.46 16.55 11.92
C GLY A 172 -14.69 17.07 10.51
N LYS A 173 -14.34 18.34 10.20
CA LYS A 173 -14.65 18.99 8.92
C LYS A 173 -13.96 18.30 7.72
N ILE A 174 -12.76 17.79 7.91
CA ILE A 174 -11.95 17.19 6.85
C ILE A 174 -11.97 15.66 6.93
N LEU A 175 -11.93 15.09 8.14
CA LEU A 175 -11.69 13.67 8.38
C LEU A 175 -12.92 12.93 8.94
N GLY A 176 -14.02 13.63 9.24
CA GLY A 176 -15.22 13.02 9.82
C GLY A 176 -14.92 12.19 11.07
N GLU A 177 -15.43 10.98 11.12
CA GLU A 177 -15.23 10.04 12.24
C GLU A 177 -13.75 9.69 12.50
N ALA A 178 -12.89 9.70 11.47
CA ALA A 178 -11.47 9.40 11.63
C ALA A 178 -10.73 10.43 12.49
N GLY A 179 -11.26 11.65 12.62
CA GLY A 179 -10.70 12.72 13.42
C GLY A 179 -11.16 12.75 14.88
N ARG A 180 -12.05 11.84 15.33
CA ARG A 180 -12.54 11.83 16.72
C ARG A 180 -11.49 11.50 17.77
N ARG A 181 -10.41 10.86 17.38
CA ARG A 181 -9.25 10.50 18.18
C ARG A 181 -8.00 10.89 17.44
N VAL A 182 -7.00 11.35 18.17
CA VAL A 182 -5.71 11.77 17.65
C VAL A 182 -4.60 11.00 18.35
N VAL A 183 -3.59 10.61 17.59
CA VAL A 183 -2.34 10.05 18.11
C VAL A 183 -1.23 11.08 17.91
N LEU A 184 -0.61 11.53 19.00
CA LEU A 184 0.64 12.28 18.97
C LEU A 184 1.80 11.32 18.93
N GLU A 185 2.80 11.56 18.10
CA GLU A 185 4.00 10.74 18.01
C GLU A 185 5.27 11.57 17.99
N GLU A 186 6.33 11.00 18.57
CA GLU A 186 7.71 11.47 18.37
C GLU A 186 8.03 11.47 16.87
N TYR A 187 8.66 12.54 16.39
CA TYR A 187 9.17 12.57 15.02
C TYR A 187 10.44 11.73 14.90
N LEU A 188 10.37 10.64 14.16
CA LEU A 188 11.50 9.77 13.89
C LEU A 188 12.31 10.26 12.69
N GLN A 189 13.64 10.18 12.78
CA GLN A 189 14.57 10.51 11.71
C GLN A 189 15.25 9.25 11.21
N GLY A 190 15.33 9.09 9.88
CA GLY A 190 15.95 7.93 9.24
C GLY A 190 15.46 7.74 7.81
N ASP A 191 15.75 6.56 7.26
CA ASP A 191 15.23 6.13 5.96
C ASP A 191 13.95 5.31 6.16
N GLU A 192 12.91 5.63 5.41
CA GLU A 192 11.68 4.82 5.42
C GLU A 192 11.92 3.50 4.70
N LEU A 193 11.31 2.43 5.20
CA LEU A 193 11.37 1.08 4.65
C LEU A 193 9.98 0.45 4.63
N SER A 194 9.59 -0.10 3.48
CA SER A 194 8.40 -0.91 3.30
C SER A 194 8.79 -2.40 3.39
N PHE A 195 8.50 -3.02 4.56
CA PHE A 195 8.76 -4.43 4.80
C PHE A 195 7.45 -5.21 4.82
N LEU A 196 7.25 -6.07 3.82
CA LEU A 196 6.03 -6.84 3.65
C LEU A 196 6.27 -8.31 3.98
N VAL A 197 5.32 -8.93 4.66
CA VAL A 197 5.31 -10.39 4.87
C VAL A 197 3.96 -10.97 4.50
N LEU A 198 3.95 -12.19 3.98
CA LEU A 198 2.77 -13.04 3.86
C LEU A 198 2.59 -13.81 5.15
N SER A 199 1.37 -13.82 5.70
CA SER A 199 1.02 -14.57 6.91
C SER A 199 -0.13 -15.53 6.65
N ASP A 200 -0.09 -16.69 7.32
CA ASP A 200 -1.18 -17.67 7.37
C ASP A 200 -1.89 -17.73 8.73
N GLY A 201 -1.59 -16.76 9.61
CA GLY A 201 -2.09 -16.71 10.98
C GLY A 201 -1.14 -17.28 12.02
N GLU A 202 -0.09 -17.98 11.59
CA GLU A 202 0.92 -18.57 12.46
C GLU A 202 2.34 -18.33 11.93
N ARG A 203 2.54 -18.59 10.64
CA ARG A 203 3.83 -18.45 9.96
C ARG A 203 3.86 -17.18 9.13
N VAL A 204 5.08 -16.70 8.88
CA VAL A 204 5.33 -15.55 8.02
C VAL A 204 6.43 -15.85 7.00
N ALA A 205 6.24 -15.41 5.76
CA ALA A 205 7.24 -15.44 4.70
C ALA A 205 7.49 -13.99 4.21
N PRO A 206 8.74 -13.49 4.25
CA PRO A 206 9.03 -12.13 3.81
C PRO A 206 8.95 -12.01 2.29
N LEU A 207 8.40 -10.89 1.82
CA LEU A 207 8.58 -10.42 0.46
C LEU A 207 9.90 -9.63 0.36
N VAL A 208 10.33 -9.32 -0.87
CA VAL A 208 11.42 -8.35 -1.05
C VAL A 208 10.98 -6.98 -0.57
N ALA A 209 11.89 -6.28 0.11
CA ALA A 209 11.61 -4.94 0.62
C ALA A 209 11.52 -3.91 -0.51
N ALA A 210 10.86 -2.80 -0.22
CA ALA A 210 10.76 -1.64 -1.09
C ALA A 210 10.97 -0.35 -0.30
N GLN A 211 11.23 0.74 -1.01
CA GLN A 211 11.17 2.10 -0.46
C GLN A 211 10.28 2.95 -1.33
N ASP A 212 9.33 3.65 -0.72
CA ASP A 212 8.44 4.58 -1.39
C ASP A 212 8.88 6.04 -1.24
N HIS A 213 8.24 6.92 -2.02
CA HIS A 213 8.43 8.36 -2.00
C HIS A 213 7.06 9.02 -1.77
N LYS A 214 6.78 9.40 -0.53
CA LYS A 214 5.45 9.85 -0.10
C LYS A 214 5.13 11.29 -0.47
N ARG A 215 6.15 12.17 -0.59
CA ARG A 215 5.94 13.57 -0.92
C ARG A 215 5.71 13.78 -2.41
N ILE A 216 4.88 14.79 -2.74
CA ILE A 216 4.50 15.08 -4.13
C ILE A 216 5.67 15.58 -4.99
N GLY A 217 6.59 16.36 -4.43
CA GLY A 217 7.66 17.01 -5.14
C GLY A 217 9.02 16.37 -4.95
N ASP A 218 9.94 16.65 -5.90
CA ASP A 218 11.33 16.26 -5.84
C ASP A 218 11.99 16.74 -4.55
N GLY A 219 12.97 15.97 -4.05
CA GLY A 219 13.65 16.27 -2.79
C GLY A 219 12.76 16.16 -1.56
N ASP A 220 11.68 15.37 -1.63
CA ASP A 220 10.69 15.18 -0.58
C ASP A 220 10.03 16.49 -0.11
N THR A 221 9.63 17.30 -1.06
CA THR A 221 8.95 18.57 -0.85
C THR A 221 7.43 18.47 -1.05
N GLY A 222 6.69 19.44 -0.50
CA GLY A 222 5.23 19.50 -0.64
C GLY A 222 4.47 18.53 0.27
N PRO A 223 3.15 18.36 0.06
CA PRO A 223 2.30 17.50 0.88
C PRO A 223 2.59 16.00 0.69
N ASN A 224 2.20 15.21 1.70
CA ASN A 224 2.14 13.75 1.60
C ASN A 224 1.07 13.31 0.60
N THR A 225 1.32 12.17 -0.04
CA THR A 225 0.43 11.53 -1.02
C THR A 225 0.23 10.06 -0.66
N GLY A 226 -0.45 9.32 -1.52
CA GLY A 226 -0.50 7.86 -1.46
C GLY A 226 0.78 7.16 -1.95
N GLY A 227 1.82 7.91 -2.30
CA GLY A 227 3.07 7.43 -2.90
C GLY A 227 3.23 7.89 -4.35
N MET A 228 4.38 8.50 -4.64
CA MET A 228 4.74 9.03 -5.98
C MET A 228 5.71 8.12 -6.73
N GLY A 229 6.10 7.03 -6.13
CA GLY A 229 6.95 6.02 -6.71
C GLY A 229 7.61 5.17 -5.64
N ALA A 230 8.05 3.99 -6.04
CA ALA A 230 8.75 3.06 -5.18
C ALA A 230 9.81 2.29 -5.97
N TYR A 231 10.79 1.76 -5.26
CA TYR A 231 11.78 0.87 -5.87
C TYR A 231 12.06 -0.32 -4.95
N SER A 232 12.53 -1.40 -5.54
CA SER A 232 12.93 -2.62 -4.85
C SER A 232 14.22 -3.15 -5.46
N THR A 233 15.24 -3.35 -4.62
CA THR A 233 16.52 -3.96 -4.98
C THR A 233 16.91 -5.00 -3.94
N ALA A 234 17.89 -5.85 -4.27
CA ALA A 234 18.41 -6.83 -3.32
C ALA A 234 19.22 -6.19 -2.17
N SER A 235 19.63 -4.94 -2.34
CA SER A 235 20.51 -4.22 -1.38
C SER A 235 19.75 -3.35 -0.37
N ILE A 236 18.43 -3.25 -0.45
CA ILE A 236 17.64 -2.41 0.49
C ILE A 236 17.72 -2.95 1.91
N VAL A 237 17.61 -4.26 2.06
CA VAL A 237 17.68 -4.96 3.35
C VAL A 237 18.48 -6.25 3.16
N ASP A 238 19.48 -6.46 4.00
CA ASP A 238 20.25 -7.69 4.03
C ASP A 238 19.54 -8.81 4.81
N GLU A 239 20.07 -10.02 4.72
CA GLU A 239 19.47 -11.17 5.42
C GLU A 239 19.47 -11.01 6.95
N PRO A 240 20.57 -10.54 7.62
CA PRO A 240 20.55 -10.28 9.06
C PRO A 240 19.42 -9.32 9.49
N MET A 241 19.24 -8.22 8.78
CA MET A 241 18.18 -7.26 9.08
C MET A 241 16.80 -7.86 8.76
N THR A 242 16.66 -8.63 7.69
CA THR A 242 15.43 -9.36 7.39
C THR A 242 15.04 -10.29 8.53
N GLN A 243 15.99 -11.06 9.08
CA GLN A 243 15.73 -11.95 10.21
C GLN A 243 15.39 -11.17 11.48
N TRP A 244 16.06 -10.04 11.72
CA TRP A 244 15.73 -9.16 12.84
C TRP A 244 14.28 -8.64 12.75
N LEU A 245 13.87 -8.14 11.59
CA LEU A 245 12.51 -7.63 11.35
C LEU A 245 11.45 -8.73 11.50
N LEU A 246 11.74 -9.94 11.01
CA LEU A 246 10.87 -11.09 11.22
C LEU A 246 10.71 -11.42 12.70
N GLN A 247 11.80 -11.41 13.48
CA GLN A 247 11.80 -11.81 14.88
C GLN A 247 11.19 -10.75 15.80
N HIS A 248 11.47 -9.46 15.56
CA HIS A 248 11.11 -8.37 16.47
C HIS A 248 9.88 -7.58 16.02
N VAL A 249 9.42 -7.76 14.78
CA VAL A 249 8.23 -7.05 14.27
C VAL A 249 7.18 -8.03 13.76
N ALA A 250 7.43 -8.74 12.65
CA ALA A 250 6.37 -9.47 11.96
C ALA A 250 5.79 -10.65 12.77
N ARG A 251 6.65 -11.50 13.34
CA ARG A 251 6.20 -12.66 14.15
C ARG A 251 5.49 -12.23 15.44
N PRO A 252 5.98 -11.24 16.22
CA PRO A 252 5.25 -10.71 17.37
C PRO A 252 3.86 -10.15 17.01
N VAL A 253 3.74 -9.47 15.85
CA VAL A 253 2.43 -8.99 15.37
C VAL A 253 1.49 -10.15 15.11
N VAL A 254 1.91 -11.15 14.33
CA VAL A 254 1.04 -12.29 13.98
C VAL A 254 0.66 -13.11 15.22
N ALA A 255 1.62 -13.38 16.10
CA ALA A 255 1.38 -14.11 17.34
C ALA A 255 0.47 -13.33 18.30
N GLY A 256 0.69 -12.02 18.46
CA GLY A 256 -0.13 -11.16 19.29
C GLY A 256 -1.57 -11.06 18.79
N MET A 257 -1.76 -10.89 17.47
CA MET A 257 -3.09 -10.87 16.88
C MET A 257 -3.82 -12.19 17.07
N LYS A 258 -3.14 -13.34 16.96
CA LYS A 258 -3.70 -14.66 17.26
C LYS A 258 -4.09 -14.76 18.74
N ALA A 259 -3.26 -14.28 19.65
CA ALA A 259 -3.53 -14.28 21.09
C ALA A 259 -4.75 -13.41 21.47
N GLU A 260 -5.01 -12.33 20.73
CA GLU A 260 -6.19 -11.48 20.88
C GLU A 260 -7.44 -12.01 20.14
N GLY A 261 -7.38 -13.22 19.56
CA GLY A 261 -8.51 -13.83 18.84
C GLY A 261 -8.79 -13.23 17.46
N ALA A 262 -7.83 -12.46 16.91
CA ALA A 262 -7.90 -11.82 15.60
C ALA A 262 -6.80 -12.36 14.68
N GLU A 263 -6.83 -13.66 14.38
CA GLU A 263 -5.83 -14.34 13.55
C GLU A 263 -5.55 -13.57 12.26
N TYR A 264 -4.26 -13.28 12.00
CA TYR A 264 -3.84 -12.45 10.87
C TYR A 264 -3.45 -13.29 9.66
N LYS A 265 -4.30 -13.37 8.64
CA LYS A 265 -4.02 -14.00 7.33
C LYS A 265 -3.99 -12.96 6.23
N GLY A 266 -2.98 -13.03 5.37
CA GLY A 266 -2.81 -12.07 4.28
C GLY A 266 -1.46 -11.36 4.30
N ILE A 267 -1.35 -10.24 3.58
CA ILE A 267 -0.17 -9.39 3.60
C ILE A 267 -0.20 -8.46 4.81
N LEU A 268 0.85 -8.55 5.63
CA LEU A 268 1.17 -7.55 6.65
C LEU A 268 2.29 -6.66 6.09
N TYR A 269 1.96 -5.42 5.78
CA TYR A 269 2.93 -4.40 5.42
C TYR A 269 3.32 -3.62 6.67
N CYS A 270 4.59 -3.66 7.02
CA CYS A 270 5.19 -2.91 8.10
C CYS A 270 5.91 -1.69 7.52
N GLY A 271 5.34 -0.50 7.71
CA GLY A 271 6.01 0.77 7.42
C GLY A 271 6.99 1.09 8.54
N LEU A 272 8.26 1.16 8.23
CA LEU A 272 9.34 1.29 9.20
C LEU A 272 10.14 2.57 8.97
N MET A 273 10.68 3.13 10.05
CA MET A 273 11.75 4.12 10.02
C MET A 273 13.04 3.45 10.50
N MET A 274 14.06 3.45 9.67
CA MET A 274 15.40 2.94 10.00
C MET A 274 16.17 4.04 10.73
N THR A 275 16.07 4.08 12.05
CA THR A 275 16.65 5.14 12.88
C THR A 275 18.02 4.76 13.43
N ALA A 276 18.77 5.72 14.01
CA ALA A 276 19.99 5.45 14.75
C ALA A 276 19.77 4.53 15.98
N ARG A 277 18.53 4.42 16.50
CA ARG A 277 18.14 3.51 17.59
C ARG A 277 17.71 2.14 17.09
N GLY A 278 17.77 1.88 15.77
CA GLY A 278 17.26 0.69 15.10
C GLY A 278 15.91 0.92 14.40
N PRO A 279 15.36 -0.14 13.79
CA PRO A 279 14.07 -0.07 13.10
C PRO A 279 12.91 0.23 14.07
N MET A 280 12.03 1.17 13.68
CA MET A 280 10.84 1.58 14.42
C MET A 280 9.61 1.50 13.54
N VAL A 281 8.53 0.88 14.02
CA VAL A 281 7.27 0.81 13.27
C VAL A 281 6.59 2.18 13.26
N LEU A 282 6.31 2.68 12.05
CA LEU A 282 5.53 3.90 11.83
C LEU A 282 4.03 3.60 11.76
N GLU A 283 3.68 2.55 11.00
CA GLU A 283 2.31 2.13 10.73
C GLU A 283 2.29 0.71 10.18
N PHE A 284 1.12 0.07 10.23
CA PHE A 284 0.83 -1.14 9.47
C PHE A 284 -0.16 -0.83 8.34
N ASN A 285 -0.02 -1.58 7.24
CA ASN A 285 -1.08 -1.71 6.25
C ASN A 285 -1.44 -3.19 6.12
N CYS A 286 -2.72 -3.50 6.09
CA CYS A 286 -3.24 -4.87 6.12
C CYS A 286 -3.46 -5.45 4.71
N ARG A 287 -2.65 -5.03 3.76
CA ARG A 287 -2.78 -5.33 2.34
C ARG A 287 -1.47 -5.03 1.61
N PHE A 288 -1.41 -5.41 0.35
CA PHE A 288 -0.33 -4.98 -0.54
C PHE A 288 -0.22 -3.45 -0.58
N GLY A 289 1.01 -2.91 -0.65
CA GLY A 289 1.28 -1.48 -0.78
C GLY A 289 0.93 -0.94 -2.19
N ASP A 290 0.77 0.35 -2.31
CA ASP A 290 0.61 1.05 -3.59
C ASP A 290 1.32 2.42 -3.50
N PRO A 291 2.52 2.59 -4.13
CA PRO A 291 2.98 1.88 -5.33
C PRO A 291 4.04 0.78 -5.13
N GLU A 292 4.20 0.17 -3.96
CA GLU A 292 5.25 -0.84 -3.73
C GLU A 292 4.98 -2.17 -4.45
N THR A 293 3.71 -2.56 -4.59
CA THR A 293 3.32 -3.82 -5.23
C THR A 293 3.83 -3.93 -6.65
N GLN A 294 3.83 -2.85 -7.40
CA GLN A 294 4.27 -2.82 -8.79
C GLN A 294 5.73 -3.27 -8.94
N PRO A 295 6.72 -2.62 -8.30
CA PRO A 295 8.11 -3.06 -8.41
C PRO A 295 8.37 -4.40 -7.69
N ILE A 296 7.68 -4.73 -6.62
CA ILE A 296 7.81 -6.02 -5.94
C ILE A 296 7.38 -7.18 -6.87
N LEU A 297 6.20 -7.09 -7.47
CA LEU A 297 5.68 -8.16 -8.33
C LEU A 297 6.43 -8.29 -9.66
N MET A 298 7.07 -7.23 -10.16
CA MET A 298 7.97 -7.33 -11.31
C MET A 298 9.20 -8.21 -11.00
N ARG A 299 9.59 -8.35 -9.74
CA ARG A 299 10.70 -9.20 -9.29
C ARG A 299 10.27 -10.61 -8.90
N LEU A 300 8.97 -10.87 -8.72
CA LEU A 300 8.48 -12.18 -8.32
C LEU A 300 8.60 -13.19 -9.48
N GLU A 301 9.28 -14.32 -9.24
CA GLU A 301 9.46 -15.41 -10.20
C GLU A 301 8.56 -16.63 -9.91
N SER A 302 8.15 -16.83 -8.64
CA SER A 302 7.22 -17.89 -8.28
C SER A 302 5.77 -17.50 -8.62
N ASP A 303 4.87 -18.48 -8.57
CA ASP A 303 3.45 -18.26 -8.78
C ASP A 303 2.80 -17.52 -7.61
N LEU A 304 2.26 -16.34 -7.86
CA LEU A 304 1.57 -15.56 -6.84
C LEU A 304 0.34 -16.30 -6.29
N LEU A 305 -0.42 -16.99 -7.16
CA LEU A 305 -1.62 -17.72 -6.76
C LEU A 305 -1.31 -18.75 -5.67
N GLU A 306 -0.21 -19.52 -5.83
CA GLU A 306 0.21 -20.55 -4.86
C GLU A 306 0.52 -19.94 -3.50
N ALA A 307 1.18 -18.77 -3.46
CA ALA A 307 1.46 -18.06 -2.22
C ALA A 307 0.19 -17.55 -1.53
N LEU A 308 -0.77 -17.02 -2.30
CA LEU A 308 -2.05 -16.56 -1.73
C LEU A 308 -2.87 -17.74 -1.17
N GLU A 309 -2.90 -18.87 -1.87
CA GLU A 309 -3.55 -20.09 -1.38
C GLU A 309 -2.86 -20.63 -0.13
N ALA A 310 -1.51 -20.61 -0.06
CA ALA A 310 -0.76 -21.03 1.12
C ALA A 310 -1.16 -20.23 2.37
N SER A 311 -1.40 -18.93 2.22
CA SER A 311 -1.88 -18.07 3.30
C SER A 311 -3.26 -18.48 3.82
N ILE A 312 -4.21 -18.73 2.91
CA ILE A 312 -5.58 -19.13 3.27
C ILE A 312 -5.57 -20.49 3.96
N GLU A 313 -4.79 -21.43 3.44
CA GLU A 313 -4.75 -22.84 3.84
C GLU A 313 -3.86 -23.12 5.06
N GLY A 314 -3.19 -22.12 5.62
CA GLY A 314 -2.34 -22.30 6.81
C GLY A 314 -1.05 -23.07 6.54
N ARG A 315 -0.44 -22.91 5.37
CA ARG A 315 0.78 -23.64 4.94
C ARG A 315 1.91 -22.74 4.42
N VAL A 316 1.90 -21.46 4.80
CA VAL A 316 2.95 -20.52 4.40
C VAL A 316 4.34 -21.03 4.77
N SER A 317 5.26 -20.95 3.84
CA SER A 317 6.65 -21.34 4.00
C SER A 317 7.61 -20.31 3.40
N LYS A 318 8.88 -20.33 3.85
CA LYS A 318 9.93 -19.47 3.28
C LYS A 318 10.14 -19.72 1.77
N GLY A 319 9.78 -20.91 1.28
CA GLY A 319 9.94 -21.32 -0.13
C GLY A 319 8.84 -20.84 -1.07
N ASP A 320 7.77 -20.21 -0.56
CA ASP A 320 6.63 -19.76 -1.39
C ASP A 320 7.02 -18.64 -2.36
N PHE A 321 8.10 -17.92 -2.06
CA PHE A 321 8.60 -16.85 -2.90
C PHE A 321 10.00 -17.12 -3.44
N ARG A 322 10.13 -17.03 -4.77
CA ARG A 322 11.42 -16.91 -5.47
C ARG A 322 11.47 -15.52 -6.13
N TRP A 323 12.57 -14.85 -5.90
CA TRP A 323 12.75 -13.46 -6.32
C TRP A 323 13.92 -13.32 -7.30
N SER A 324 13.71 -12.55 -8.38
CA SER A 324 14.81 -12.08 -9.22
C SER A 324 15.74 -11.18 -8.39
N ARG A 325 17.04 -11.24 -8.72
CA ARG A 325 18.04 -10.30 -8.17
C ARG A 325 17.98 -8.92 -8.84
N ASP A 326 17.24 -8.80 -9.93
CA ASP A 326 17.05 -7.54 -10.65
C ASP A 326 16.52 -6.44 -9.72
N ALA A 327 16.80 -5.21 -10.11
CA ALA A 327 16.16 -4.03 -9.53
C ALA A 327 14.87 -3.70 -10.28
N SER A 328 13.90 -3.11 -9.57
CA SER A 328 12.66 -2.63 -10.16
C SER A 328 12.28 -1.27 -9.58
N VAL A 329 11.79 -0.37 -10.43
CA VAL A 329 11.42 1.01 -10.09
C VAL A 329 10.06 1.32 -10.67
N CYS A 330 9.18 1.89 -9.86
CA CYS A 330 7.88 2.43 -10.26
C CYS A 330 7.87 3.95 -10.10
N VAL A 331 7.53 4.68 -11.15
CA VAL A 331 7.26 6.11 -11.13
C VAL A 331 5.77 6.34 -11.30
N VAL A 332 5.15 7.03 -10.35
CA VAL A 332 3.73 7.36 -10.42
C VAL A 332 3.54 8.66 -11.20
N MET A 333 2.69 8.61 -12.22
CA MET A 333 2.19 9.80 -12.93
C MET A 333 0.81 10.16 -12.37
N SER A 334 0.65 11.39 -11.92
CA SER A 334 -0.57 11.91 -11.30
C SER A 334 -1.20 13.03 -12.10
N SER A 335 -2.49 13.27 -11.89
CA SER A 335 -3.21 14.43 -12.38
C SER A 335 -2.70 15.71 -11.72
N GLY A 336 -2.68 16.82 -12.46
CA GLY A 336 -2.31 18.12 -11.93
C GLY A 336 -3.22 18.56 -10.78
N GLY A 337 -2.60 19.04 -9.69
CA GLY A 337 -3.30 19.41 -8.46
C GLY A 337 -3.37 18.29 -7.40
N TYR A 338 -3.08 17.02 -7.75
CA TYR A 338 -3.00 15.94 -6.76
C TYR A 338 -1.87 16.22 -5.72
N PRO A 339 -2.07 15.94 -4.40
CA PRO A 339 -3.17 15.24 -3.74
C PRO A 339 -4.37 16.14 -3.34
N GLY A 340 -4.38 17.41 -3.77
CA GLY A 340 -5.51 18.31 -3.59
C GLY A 340 -6.63 18.08 -4.62
N THR A 341 -7.27 19.16 -5.04
CA THR A 341 -8.30 19.12 -6.10
C THR A 341 -7.62 18.93 -7.46
N TYR A 342 -8.12 18.02 -8.25
CA TYR A 342 -7.60 17.72 -9.60
C TYR A 342 -8.74 17.49 -10.58
N GLU A 343 -8.45 17.74 -11.86
CA GLU A 343 -9.36 17.44 -12.97
C GLU A 343 -9.09 16.04 -13.52
N VAL A 344 -10.14 15.43 -14.06
CA VAL A 344 -10.09 14.13 -14.75
C VAL A 344 -10.59 14.25 -16.19
N GLY A 345 -10.55 13.16 -16.97
CA GLY A 345 -11.01 13.14 -18.36
C GLY A 345 -9.98 13.65 -19.37
N LYS A 346 -8.72 13.82 -18.97
CA LYS A 346 -7.63 14.19 -19.88
C LYS A 346 -7.16 12.97 -20.66
N LYS A 347 -7.03 13.08 -21.99
CA LYS A 347 -6.60 11.99 -22.87
C LYS A 347 -5.15 11.63 -22.59
N ILE A 348 -4.87 10.32 -22.42
CA ILE A 348 -3.53 9.78 -22.20
C ILE A 348 -2.98 9.31 -23.54
N MET A 349 -1.76 9.72 -23.87
CA MET A 349 -1.05 9.38 -25.11
C MET A 349 0.26 8.66 -24.80
N GLY A 350 0.82 7.93 -25.77
CA GLY A 350 2.17 7.34 -25.70
C GLY A 350 2.29 6.06 -24.90
N LEU A 351 1.19 5.49 -24.41
CA LEU A 351 1.20 4.24 -23.61
C LEU A 351 1.80 3.06 -24.37
N GLU A 352 1.46 2.94 -25.67
CA GLU A 352 1.98 1.86 -26.52
C GLU A 352 3.50 1.97 -26.71
N ASP A 353 4.02 3.17 -26.95
CA ASP A 353 5.46 3.39 -27.14
C ASP A 353 6.25 3.20 -25.83
N ALA A 354 5.67 3.58 -24.70
CA ALA A 354 6.25 3.31 -23.40
C ALA A 354 6.33 1.80 -23.13
N GLY A 355 5.28 1.05 -23.46
CA GLY A 355 5.21 -0.39 -23.27
C GLY A 355 6.14 -1.21 -24.18
N LYS A 356 6.71 -0.62 -25.25
CA LYS A 356 7.72 -1.27 -26.12
C LYS A 356 9.11 -1.27 -25.51
N ILE A 357 9.37 -0.46 -24.47
CA ILE A 357 10.68 -0.42 -23.82
C ILE A 357 10.88 -1.71 -23.02
N GLU A 358 12.00 -2.38 -23.26
CA GLU A 358 12.32 -3.65 -22.62
C GLU A 358 12.29 -3.56 -21.09
N GLY A 359 11.62 -4.53 -20.44
CA GLY A 359 11.49 -4.59 -18.99
C GLY A 359 10.52 -3.57 -18.40
N VAL A 360 9.77 -2.83 -19.22
CA VAL A 360 8.76 -1.86 -18.78
C VAL A 360 7.36 -2.45 -18.80
N LYS A 361 6.59 -2.18 -17.75
CA LYS A 361 5.14 -2.37 -17.67
C LYS A 361 4.48 -1.11 -17.15
N VAL A 362 3.45 -0.64 -17.84
CA VAL A 362 2.62 0.48 -17.38
C VAL A 362 1.41 -0.08 -16.65
N PHE A 363 1.34 0.14 -15.33
CA PHE A 363 0.17 -0.22 -14.53
C PHE A 363 -0.78 0.98 -14.46
N HIS A 364 -2.03 0.76 -14.80
CA HIS A 364 -3.08 1.76 -14.72
C HIS A 364 -3.65 1.81 -13.30
N ALA A 365 -3.91 3.04 -12.82
CA ALA A 365 -4.63 3.33 -11.60
C ALA A 365 -5.90 4.11 -11.93
N GLY A 366 -5.93 5.41 -11.73
CA GLY A 366 -7.07 6.26 -12.06
C GLY A 366 -7.20 6.48 -13.57
N THR A 367 -7.62 5.47 -14.31
CA THR A 367 -7.86 5.55 -15.76
C THR A 367 -9.21 4.96 -16.15
N THR A 368 -9.77 5.49 -17.23
CA THR A 368 -10.93 4.93 -17.93
C THR A 368 -10.65 4.81 -19.42
N ARG A 369 -11.34 3.90 -20.10
CA ARG A 369 -11.23 3.72 -21.55
C ARG A 369 -12.55 4.10 -22.22
N ARG A 370 -12.48 4.93 -23.27
CA ARG A 370 -13.62 5.36 -24.09
C ARG A 370 -13.15 5.42 -25.54
N ASP A 371 -13.93 4.88 -26.46
CA ASP A 371 -13.69 4.92 -27.90
C ASP A 371 -12.25 4.51 -28.29
N GLY A 372 -11.74 3.46 -27.62
CA GLY A 372 -10.39 2.94 -27.84
C GLY A 372 -9.24 3.74 -27.23
N ALA A 373 -9.52 4.89 -26.62
CA ALA A 373 -8.50 5.75 -25.98
C ALA A 373 -8.61 5.72 -24.45
N PHE A 374 -7.50 6.00 -23.77
CA PHE A 374 -7.42 6.10 -22.31
C PHE A 374 -7.54 7.54 -21.85
N TYR A 375 -8.18 7.76 -20.71
CA TYR A 375 -8.37 9.06 -20.08
C TYR A 375 -8.11 8.96 -18.59
N THR A 376 -7.65 10.08 -17.99
CA THR A 376 -7.48 10.18 -16.54
C THR A 376 -8.84 10.08 -15.83
N ALA A 377 -8.89 9.35 -14.70
CA ALA A 377 -10.10 9.14 -13.90
C ALA A 377 -9.80 9.18 -12.39
N GLY A 378 -8.62 9.64 -11.99
CA GLY A 378 -8.22 9.71 -10.59
C GLY A 378 -6.98 10.57 -10.36
N GLY A 379 -6.56 10.71 -9.12
CA GLY A 379 -5.38 11.50 -8.73
C GLY A 379 -4.09 10.85 -9.18
N ARG A 380 -3.78 9.61 -8.72
CA ARG A 380 -2.72 8.78 -9.31
C ARG A 380 -3.28 8.09 -10.53
N VAL A 381 -2.65 8.28 -11.67
CA VAL A 381 -3.17 7.85 -12.98
C VAL A 381 -2.48 6.57 -13.45
N LEU A 382 -1.14 6.55 -13.45
CA LEU A 382 -0.33 5.43 -13.91
C LEU A 382 0.81 5.15 -12.94
N GLY A 383 1.22 3.89 -12.83
CA GLY A 383 2.48 3.45 -12.26
C GLY A 383 3.37 2.87 -13.37
N VAL A 384 4.23 3.70 -13.94
CA VAL A 384 5.18 3.25 -14.94
C VAL A 384 6.28 2.50 -14.23
N THR A 385 6.46 1.22 -14.54
CA THR A 385 7.35 0.34 -13.78
C THR A 385 8.33 -0.35 -14.70
N SER A 386 9.61 -0.35 -14.32
CA SER A 386 10.67 -1.02 -15.04
C SER A 386 11.36 -2.08 -14.18
N ARG A 387 11.97 -3.08 -14.83
CA ARG A 387 12.89 -4.04 -14.23
C ARG A 387 14.15 -4.15 -15.07
N ALA A 388 15.31 -4.19 -14.44
CA ALA A 388 16.60 -4.39 -15.07
C ALA A 388 17.59 -5.04 -14.10
N SER A 389 18.72 -5.53 -14.62
CA SER A 389 19.77 -6.21 -13.85
C SER A 389 20.35 -5.36 -12.70
N ASP A 390 20.27 -4.04 -12.83
CA ASP A 390 20.73 -3.07 -11.82
C ASP A 390 19.80 -1.87 -11.71
N LEU A 391 19.94 -1.11 -10.64
CA LEU A 391 19.06 0.01 -10.32
C LEU A 391 19.21 1.18 -11.31
N ALA A 392 20.43 1.48 -11.75
CA ALA A 392 20.68 2.60 -12.66
C ALA A 392 19.98 2.38 -14.01
N THR A 393 20.13 1.19 -14.58
CA THR A 393 19.46 0.77 -15.80
C THR A 393 17.92 0.76 -15.63
N ALA A 394 17.42 0.31 -14.48
CA ALA A 394 15.98 0.34 -14.20
C ALA A 394 15.44 1.77 -14.14
N VAL A 395 16.17 2.69 -13.50
CA VAL A 395 15.82 4.12 -13.45
C VAL A 395 15.86 4.75 -14.84
N GLU A 396 16.88 4.49 -15.64
CA GLU A 396 16.95 4.99 -17.02
C GLU A 396 15.75 4.53 -17.85
N ARG A 397 15.41 3.23 -17.82
CA ARG A 397 14.29 2.65 -18.56
C ARG A 397 12.95 3.23 -18.13
N VAL A 398 12.71 3.38 -16.83
CA VAL A 398 11.43 3.92 -16.34
C VAL A 398 11.23 5.36 -16.76
N TYR A 399 12.26 6.21 -16.69
CA TYR A 399 12.15 7.60 -17.14
C TYR A 399 12.10 7.75 -18.66
N ALA A 400 12.77 6.88 -19.41
CA ALA A 400 12.59 6.79 -20.86
C ALA A 400 11.13 6.46 -21.23
N ALA A 401 10.48 5.56 -20.48
CA ALA A 401 9.07 5.23 -20.66
C ALA A 401 8.14 6.38 -20.25
N VAL A 402 8.37 6.98 -19.08
CA VAL A 402 7.60 8.14 -18.61
C VAL A 402 7.64 9.29 -19.62
N SER A 403 8.80 9.55 -20.26
CA SER A 403 8.95 10.62 -21.27
C SER A 403 8.11 10.40 -22.54
N LYS A 404 7.66 9.18 -22.82
CA LYS A 404 6.76 8.86 -23.94
C LYS A 404 5.31 9.14 -23.62
N ILE A 405 4.93 9.13 -22.33
CA ILE A 405 3.54 9.26 -21.90
C ILE A 405 3.23 10.73 -21.62
N GLY A 406 2.10 11.19 -22.13
CA GLY A 406 1.63 12.54 -21.92
C GLY A 406 0.13 12.63 -21.73
N PHE A 407 -0.28 13.49 -20.81
CA PHE A 407 -1.65 13.99 -20.65
C PHE A 407 -1.58 15.39 -20.03
N GLU A 408 -2.61 16.22 -20.26
CA GLU A 408 -2.65 17.57 -19.75
C GLU A 408 -2.57 17.61 -18.22
N GLY A 409 -1.64 18.42 -17.68
CA GLY A 409 -1.42 18.54 -16.24
C GLY A 409 -0.69 17.35 -15.61
N ALA A 410 -0.07 16.46 -16.40
CA ALA A 410 0.67 15.33 -15.85
C ALA A 410 1.80 15.78 -14.92
N HIS A 411 1.84 15.20 -13.73
CA HIS A 411 2.90 15.41 -12.75
C HIS A 411 3.52 14.09 -12.32
N TYR A 412 4.84 14.07 -12.17
CA TYR A 412 5.61 12.95 -11.62
C TYR A 412 6.93 13.44 -11.04
N ARG A 413 7.49 12.69 -10.10
CA ARG A 413 8.81 12.98 -9.53
C ARG A 413 9.93 12.50 -10.45
N LYS A 414 11.02 13.26 -10.49
CA LYS A 414 12.22 12.99 -11.31
C LYS A 414 13.35 12.33 -10.51
N ASP A 415 13.17 12.15 -9.20
CA ASP A 415 14.19 11.70 -8.26
C ASP A 415 13.89 10.34 -7.59
N ILE A 416 12.93 9.57 -8.14
CA ILE A 416 12.62 8.23 -7.62
C ILE A 416 13.87 7.35 -7.65
N ALA A 417 14.17 6.69 -6.53
CA ALA A 417 15.36 5.88 -6.28
C ALA A 417 16.71 6.65 -6.22
N SER A 418 16.72 7.96 -6.33
CA SER A 418 17.96 8.75 -6.34
C SER A 418 18.83 8.58 -5.08
N ARG A 419 18.21 8.31 -3.93
CA ARG A 419 18.92 8.04 -2.66
C ARG A 419 19.75 6.76 -2.72
N ALA A 420 19.22 5.71 -3.35
CA ALA A 420 19.93 4.44 -3.47
C ALA A 420 21.06 4.49 -4.53
N LEU A 421 20.95 5.36 -5.53
CA LEU A 421 21.99 5.55 -6.52
C LEU A 421 23.20 6.37 -5.99
N LYS A 422 23.03 7.10 -4.88
CA LYS A 422 24.10 7.89 -4.24
C LYS A 422 24.87 7.12 -3.16
N LYS A 423 24.37 5.98 -2.73
CA LYS A 423 25.02 5.04 -1.80
C LYS A 423 25.85 4.02 -2.56
#